data_8f7f4f8e70143cb1e1891b4e281a1c6d
#
_entry.id   8f7f4f8e70143cb1e1891b4e281a1c6d
#
_cell.length_a   1.000
_cell.length_b   1.000
_cell.length_c   1.000
_cell.angle_alpha   90.00
_cell.angle_beta   90.00
_cell.angle_gamma   90.00
#
_symmetry.space_group_name_H-M   'P 1'
#
loop_
_entity.id
_entity.type
_entity.pdbx_description
1 polymer ?
#
loop_
_entity_poly.entity_id
_entity_poly.type
_entity_poly.pdbx_seq_one_letter_code
_entity_poly.pdbx_strand_id
1 'polypeptide(L)'
;MRTLIFDSSVTGHHLEYLHHYYMEAIGHTDEEYVIMVPHDFIKVKKEYEWPYSSNISFVYIPEEDKKLLEESNFYKLGWNTSKILQRAVRNIKPDRILLTMLMQFIPFIIFLLPRNVRVRGIMYKIYLYDEHRMGKLRLAAERLRFWLAARSRKIEQIFVLNDEDSARTFNTLYSTSKFRSLPDPVPSVDFSKVKSVREELGVSPVEKLYLHFGGLDGRKGTIDILKSIIASQIGELKDSCFVFAGRINKNISNEFYDLLSVAKEKTKIMVFDQFCSYDFLWNLCYSCDVILMPYYLTNLSSGVLGYAALFHKPVIGPDNGLIGKLINKYHLGIATSIPLTSQEFKVQTDKTAAGCERYVMTNSLEKFKQIIMS
;
A
#
# COMPACT_ATOMS: atom_id res chain seq x y z
N MET A 1 -10.15 -27.45 -8.92
CA MET A 1 -9.87 -27.02 -7.52
C MET A 1 -10.78 -25.83 -7.18
N ARG A 2 -11.29 -25.73 -5.91
CA ARG A 2 -12.12 -24.59 -5.48
C ARG A 2 -11.30 -23.68 -4.59
N THR A 3 -11.15 -22.43 -5.00
CA THR A 3 -10.37 -21.42 -4.26
C THR A 3 -11.28 -20.33 -3.71
N LEU A 4 -11.21 -20.06 -2.40
CA LEU A 4 -11.87 -18.92 -1.75
C LEU A 4 -10.89 -17.75 -1.68
N ILE A 5 -11.20 -16.65 -2.36
CA ILE A 5 -10.53 -15.37 -2.17
C ILE A 5 -11.33 -14.59 -1.13
N PHE A 6 -10.72 -14.26 0.01
CA PHE A 6 -11.39 -13.59 1.10
C PHE A 6 -10.73 -12.24 1.39
N ASP A 7 -11.54 -11.18 1.36
CA ASP A 7 -11.17 -9.86 1.82
C ASP A 7 -12.21 -9.29 2.79
N SER A 8 -11.79 -8.81 3.93
CA SER A 8 -12.65 -8.18 4.94
C SER A 8 -12.79 -6.67 4.77
N SER A 9 -12.12 -6.08 3.77
CA SER A 9 -12.14 -4.65 3.46
C SER A 9 -12.21 -4.44 1.96
N VAL A 10 -12.70 -3.26 1.55
CA VAL A 10 -12.76 -2.84 0.14
C VAL A 10 -12.19 -1.42 -0.04
N THR A 11 -11.43 -0.95 0.94
CA THR A 11 -10.86 0.40 0.93
C THR A 11 -9.38 0.40 0.56
N GLY A 12 -8.93 1.45 -0.12
CA GLY A 12 -7.52 1.59 -0.51
C GLY A 12 -7.06 0.46 -1.43
N HIS A 13 -5.87 -0.10 -1.17
CA HIS A 13 -5.29 -1.15 -2.01
C HIS A 13 -6.06 -2.48 -2.04
N HIS A 14 -7.00 -2.73 -1.12
CA HIS A 14 -7.76 -3.97 -1.09
C HIS A 14 -8.53 -4.21 -2.38
N LEU A 15 -9.24 -3.17 -2.89
CA LEU A 15 -10.01 -3.29 -4.12
C LEU A 15 -9.13 -3.56 -5.34
N GLU A 16 -7.98 -2.88 -5.43
CA GLU A 16 -7.01 -3.06 -6.51
C GLU A 16 -6.45 -4.49 -6.52
N TYR A 17 -5.99 -4.98 -5.37
CA TYR A 17 -5.48 -6.36 -5.25
C TYR A 17 -6.56 -7.40 -5.53
N LEU A 18 -7.77 -7.17 -5.06
CA LEU A 18 -8.90 -8.05 -5.36
C LEU A 18 -9.18 -8.11 -6.86
N HIS A 19 -9.10 -6.96 -7.54
CA HIS A 19 -9.24 -6.89 -9.00
C HIS A 19 -8.10 -7.65 -9.71
N HIS A 20 -6.86 -7.55 -9.23
CA HIS A 20 -5.76 -8.33 -9.78
C HIS A 20 -5.97 -9.84 -9.64
N TYR A 21 -6.46 -10.30 -8.47
CA TYR A 21 -6.85 -11.70 -8.28
C TYR A 21 -7.97 -12.12 -9.23
N TYR A 22 -8.97 -11.26 -9.39
CA TYR A 22 -10.11 -11.53 -10.28
C TYR A 22 -9.67 -11.69 -11.73
N MET A 23 -8.88 -10.73 -12.23
CA MET A 23 -8.41 -10.74 -13.60
C MET A 23 -7.50 -11.94 -13.91
N GLU A 24 -6.75 -12.43 -12.93
CA GLU A 24 -5.96 -13.64 -13.08
C GLU A 24 -6.84 -14.89 -13.04
N ALA A 25 -7.82 -14.96 -12.15
CA ALA A 25 -8.73 -16.08 -12.01
C ALA A 25 -9.58 -16.33 -13.27
N ILE A 26 -9.88 -15.31 -14.07
CA ILE A 26 -10.56 -15.46 -15.37
C ILE A 26 -9.79 -16.40 -16.30
N GLY A 27 -8.45 -16.35 -16.28
CA GLY A 27 -7.60 -17.20 -17.14
C GLY A 27 -7.55 -18.67 -16.72
N HIS A 28 -7.97 -19.03 -15.52
CA HIS A 28 -7.93 -20.38 -14.95
C HIS A 28 -9.30 -21.06 -14.98
N THR A 29 -9.84 -21.32 -16.15
CA THR A 29 -11.21 -21.81 -16.36
C THR A 29 -11.47 -23.23 -15.87
N ASP A 30 -10.44 -23.98 -15.55
CA ASP A 30 -10.47 -25.32 -14.95
C ASP A 30 -10.58 -25.30 -13.41
N GLU A 31 -10.50 -24.12 -12.80
CA GLU A 31 -10.67 -23.90 -11.38
C GLU A 31 -11.90 -23.05 -11.06
N GLU A 32 -12.51 -23.29 -9.92
CA GLU A 32 -13.64 -22.50 -9.40
C GLU A 32 -13.17 -21.50 -8.35
N TYR A 33 -13.55 -20.23 -8.51
CA TYR A 33 -13.22 -19.17 -7.57
C TYR A 33 -14.47 -18.60 -6.93
N VAL A 34 -14.44 -18.51 -5.61
CA VAL A 34 -15.47 -17.81 -4.82
C VAL A 34 -14.81 -16.61 -4.17
N ILE A 35 -15.28 -15.42 -4.48
CA ILE A 35 -14.78 -14.16 -3.93
C ILE A 35 -15.73 -13.70 -2.84
N MET A 36 -15.25 -13.69 -1.59
CA MET A 36 -16.05 -13.23 -0.45
C MET A 36 -15.55 -11.88 0.07
N VAL A 37 -16.43 -10.90 0.03
CA VAL A 37 -16.17 -9.49 0.33
C VAL A 37 -17.29 -8.89 1.19
N PRO A 38 -17.03 -7.74 1.89
CA PRO A 38 -18.08 -6.98 2.56
C PRO A 38 -19.16 -6.50 1.57
N HIS A 39 -20.38 -6.31 2.06
CA HIS A 39 -21.48 -5.83 1.23
C HIS A 39 -21.23 -4.44 0.61
N ASP A 40 -20.41 -3.61 1.27
CA ASP A 40 -20.00 -2.30 0.75
C ASP A 40 -19.21 -2.38 -0.58
N PHE A 41 -18.73 -3.57 -0.97
CA PHE A 41 -18.13 -3.81 -2.28
C PHE A 41 -19.01 -3.38 -3.45
N ILE A 42 -20.34 -3.53 -3.32
CA ILE A 42 -21.29 -3.12 -4.35
C ILE A 42 -21.16 -1.63 -4.71
N LYS A 43 -20.81 -0.78 -3.72
CA LYS A 43 -20.66 0.66 -3.91
C LYS A 43 -19.39 1.05 -4.67
N VAL A 44 -18.32 0.29 -4.49
CA VAL A 44 -16.99 0.55 -5.05
C VAL A 44 -16.66 -0.32 -6.26
N LYS A 45 -17.44 -1.36 -6.52
CA LYS A 45 -17.27 -2.28 -7.65
C LYS A 45 -17.11 -1.55 -9.00
N LYS A 46 -17.82 -0.43 -9.17
CA LYS A 46 -17.80 0.40 -10.38
C LYS A 46 -16.45 1.08 -10.68
N GLU A 47 -15.53 1.07 -9.73
CA GLU A 47 -14.20 1.67 -9.92
C GLU A 47 -13.31 0.85 -10.87
N TYR A 48 -13.68 -0.42 -11.09
CA TYR A 48 -13.00 -1.35 -11.99
C TYR A 48 -13.99 -2.10 -12.88
N GLU A 49 -13.51 -2.60 -14.01
CA GLU A 49 -14.27 -3.52 -14.85
C GLU A 49 -14.11 -4.95 -14.32
N TRP A 50 -15.22 -5.66 -14.23
CA TRP A 50 -15.30 -7.06 -13.79
C TRP A 50 -15.96 -7.89 -14.90
N PRO A 51 -15.20 -8.28 -15.96
CA PRO A 51 -15.75 -9.08 -17.05
C PRO A 51 -16.38 -10.37 -16.53
N TYR A 52 -17.53 -10.74 -17.07
CA TYR A 52 -18.20 -11.98 -16.64
C TYR A 52 -17.32 -13.21 -16.89
N SER A 53 -17.26 -14.10 -15.91
CA SER A 53 -16.60 -15.41 -16.05
C SER A 53 -17.40 -16.47 -15.29
N SER A 54 -17.65 -17.59 -15.95
CA SER A 54 -18.49 -18.67 -15.39
C SER A 54 -17.83 -19.42 -14.23
N ASN A 55 -16.50 -19.32 -14.10
CA ASN A 55 -15.74 -19.96 -13.03
C ASN A 55 -15.58 -19.10 -11.78
N ILE A 56 -16.12 -17.85 -11.75
CA ILE A 56 -15.99 -16.92 -10.63
C ILE A 56 -17.37 -16.53 -10.11
N SER A 57 -17.54 -16.61 -8.80
CA SER A 57 -18.75 -16.16 -8.11
C SER A 57 -18.42 -15.21 -6.96
N PHE A 58 -19.33 -14.26 -6.67
CA PHE A 58 -19.22 -13.35 -5.54
C PHE A 58 -20.18 -13.77 -4.43
N VAL A 59 -19.66 -13.77 -3.20
CA VAL A 59 -20.44 -13.99 -1.97
C VAL A 59 -20.17 -12.81 -1.03
N TYR A 60 -21.20 -12.32 -0.40
CA TYR A 60 -21.08 -11.19 0.51
C TYR A 60 -21.01 -11.65 1.97
N ILE A 61 -20.16 -10.97 2.76
CA ILE A 61 -20.16 -11.12 4.21
C ILE A 61 -21.52 -10.64 4.73
N PRO A 62 -22.23 -11.43 5.57
CA PRO A 62 -23.53 -11.06 6.09
C PRO A 62 -23.52 -9.68 6.77
N GLU A 63 -24.58 -8.88 6.56
CA GLU A 63 -24.71 -7.54 7.16
C GLU A 63 -24.66 -7.56 8.70
N GLU A 64 -25.14 -8.64 9.31
CA GLU A 64 -25.07 -8.87 10.76
C GLU A 64 -23.63 -8.94 11.30
N ASP A 65 -22.68 -9.33 10.44
CA ASP A 65 -21.25 -9.40 10.78
C ASP A 65 -20.53 -8.06 10.59
N LYS A 66 -21.16 -7.05 10.02
CA LYS A 66 -20.51 -5.75 9.72
C LYS A 66 -19.86 -5.12 10.95
N LYS A 67 -20.57 -5.11 12.08
CA LYS A 67 -20.05 -4.59 13.36
C LYS A 67 -18.80 -5.33 13.84
N LEU A 68 -18.66 -6.62 13.51
CA LEU A 68 -17.46 -7.40 13.85
C LEU A 68 -16.23 -6.99 13.04
N LEU A 69 -16.44 -6.41 11.85
CA LEU A 69 -15.37 -5.90 10.98
C LEU A 69 -14.96 -4.46 11.35
N GLU A 70 -15.77 -3.73 12.12
CA GLU A 70 -15.49 -2.37 12.57
C GLU A 70 -14.69 -2.31 13.89
N GLU A 71 -14.28 -3.47 14.43
CA GLU A 71 -13.49 -3.56 15.67
C GLU A 71 -12.12 -2.90 15.52
N SER A 72 -11.78 -2.00 16.44
CA SER A 72 -10.51 -1.26 16.43
C SER A 72 -9.34 -2.04 17.01
N ASN A 73 -9.59 -2.99 17.89
CA ASN A 73 -8.55 -3.83 18.49
C ASN A 73 -8.11 -4.91 17.51
N PHE A 74 -6.84 -4.89 17.12
CA PHE A 74 -6.27 -5.78 16.11
C PHE A 74 -6.51 -7.28 16.39
N TYR A 75 -6.37 -7.74 17.63
CA TYR A 75 -6.56 -9.15 17.95
C TYR A 75 -8.03 -9.56 17.99
N LYS A 76 -8.90 -8.68 18.47
CA LYS A 76 -10.36 -8.92 18.43
C LYS A 76 -10.87 -8.93 16.99
N LEU A 77 -10.44 -7.96 16.17
CA LEU A 77 -10.73 -7.96 14.74
C LEU A 77 -10.27 -9.26 14.08
N GLY A 78 -9.03 -9.69 14.35
CA GLY A 78 -8.48 -10.92 13.80
C GLY A 78 -9.27 -12.17 14.23
N TRP A 79 -9.72 -12.24 15.48
CA TRP A 79 -10.60 -13.30 15.94
C TRP A 79 -11.94 -13.29 15.23
N ASN A 80 -12.60 -12.12 15.15
CA ASN A 80 -13.90 -11.96 14.54
C ASN A 80 -13.87 -12.35 13.05
N THR A 81 -12.92 -11.79 12.30
CA THR A 81 -12.75 -12.10 10.87
C THR A 81 -12.40 -13.57 10.63
N SER A 82 -11.62 -14.18 11.52
CA SER A 82 -11.32 -15.61 11.44
C SER A 82 -12.55 -16.50 11.71
N LYS A 83 -13.48 -16.06 12.56
CA LYS A 83 -14.77 -16.73 12.76
C LYS A 83 -15.67 -16.62 11.54
N ILE A 84 -15.73 -15.45 10.90
CA ILE A 84 -16.46 -15.25 9.66
C ILE A 84 -15.88 -16.18 8.58
N LEU A 85 -14.57 -16.18 8.40
CA LEU A 85 -13.87 -17.08 7.48
C LEU A 85 -14.15 -18.56 7.78
N GLN A 86 -14.16 -18.96 9.06
CA GLN A 86 -14.47 -20.35 9.45
C GLN A 86 -15.86 -20.77 9.00
N ARG A 87 -16.88 -19.88 9.14
CA ARG A 87 -18.25 -20.17 8.65
C ARG A 87 -18.29 -20.27 7.12
N ALA A 88 -17.61 -19.35 6.44
CA ALA A 88 -17.49 -19.39 4.99
C ALA A 88 -16.86 -20.70 4.49
N VAL A 89 -15.79 -21.15 5.13
CA VAL A 89 -15.11 -22.41 4.78
C VAL A 89 -16.02 -23.63 4.96
N ARG A 90 -16.85 -23.67 6.00
CA ARG A 90 -17.82 -24.76 6.21
C ARG A 90 -18.88 -24.83 5.11
N ASN A 91 -19.33 -23.69 4.61
CA ASN A 91 -20.39 -23.58 3.61
C ASN A 91 -19.84 -23.81 2.18
N ILE A 92 -18.70 -23.16 1.84
CA ILE A 92 -18.12 -23.16 0.50
C ILE A 92 -17.27 -24.41 0.27
N LYS A 93 -16.65 -24.96 1.32
CA LYS A 93 -15.73 -26.12 1.30
C LYS A 93 -14.60 -25.93 0.29
N PRO A 94 -13.81 -24.83 0.37
CA PRO A 94 -12.71 -24.60 -0.53
C PRO A 94 -11.53 -25.53 -0.25
N ASP A 95 -10.75 -25.84 -1.28
CA ASP A 95 -9.45 -26.54 -1.17
C ASP A 95 -8.35 -25.55 -0.74
N ARG A 96 -8.44 -24.32 -1.26
CA ARG A 96 -7.48 -23.24 -1.02
C ARG A 96 -8.17 -21.94 -0.61
N ILE A 97 -7.51 -21.17 0.23
CA ILE A 97 -7.91 -19.81 0.60
C ILE A 97 -6.78 -18.85 0.24
N LEU A 98 -7.14 -17.76 -0.45
CA LEU A 98 -6.26 -16.62 -0.69
C LEU A 98 -6.75 -15.45 0.17
N LEU A 99 -5.89 -14.97 1.07
CA LEU A 99 -6.17 -13.82 1.93
C LEU A 99 -5.43 -12.60 1.38
N THR A 100 -6.15 -11.56 1.02
CA THR A 100 -5.55 -10.29 0.62
C THR A 100 -4.77 -9.66 1.77
N MET A 101 -5.14 -9.93 3.04
CA MET A 101 -4.43 -9.51 4.23
C MET A 101 -4.32 -10.69 5.22
N LEU A 102 -3.15 -11.33 5.30
CA LEU A 102 -2.94 -12.48 6.18
C LEU A 102 -2.75 -12.11 7.66
N MET A 103 -2.14 -10.95 7.92
CA MET A 103 -1.61 -10.59 9.24
C MET A 103 -2.64 -10.62 10.37
N GLN A 104 -3.87 -10.19 10.12
CA GLN A 104 -4.93 -10.15 11.13
C GLN A 104 -5.45 -11.55 11.49
N PHE A 105 -5.31 -12.53 10.58
CA PHE A 105 -5.83 -13.89 10.76
C PHE A 105 -4.90 -14.79 11.58
N ILE A 106 -3.58 -14.50 11.59
CA ILE A 106 -2.63 -15.28 12.39
C ILE A 106 -2.66 -14.80 13.86
N PRO A 107 -2.70 -15.71 14.87
CA PRO A 107 -2.60 -17.17 14.74
C PRO A 107 -3.95 -17.89 14.63
N PHE A 108 -5.07 -17.21 14.64
CA PHE A 108 -6.42 -17.76 14.86
C PHE A 108 -6.81 -18.83 13.84
N ILE A 109 -6.56 -18.59 12.55
CA ILE A 109 -6.90 -19.55 11.49
C ILE A 109 -6.18 -20.90 11.62
N ILE A 110 -5.03 -20.90 12.29
CA ILE A 110 -4.29 -22.15 12.54
C ILE A 110 -5.13 -23.11 13.40
N PHE A 111 -5.92 -22.57 14.32
CA PHE A 111 -6.78 -23.35 15.21
C PHE A 111 -8.19 -23.53 14.66
N LEU A 112 -8.75 -22.51 14.01
CA LEU A 112 -10.15 -22.48 13.60
C LEU A 112 -10.45 -23.20 12.29
N LEU A 113 -9.53 -23.24 11.33
CA LEU A 113 -9.76 -23.87 10.04
C LEU A 113 -9.55 -25.38 10.07
N PRO A 114 -10.21 -26.17 9.19
CA PRO A 114 -9.96 -27.59 9.05
C PRO A 114 -8.56 -27.88 8.48
N ARG A 115 -8.07 -29.11 8.69
CA ARG A 115 -6.69 -29.49 8.31
C ARG A 115 -6.45 -29.66 6.83
N ASN A 116 -7.49 -29.87 6.06
CA ASN A 116 -7.43 -30.11 4.60
C ASN A 116 -7.40 -28.84 3.78
N VAL A 117 -7.62 -27.66 4.37
CA VAL A 117 -7.62 -26.36 3.65
C VAL A 117 -6.21 -25.78 3.65
N ARG A 118 -5.77 -25.28 2.51
CA ARG A 118 -4.50 -24.57 2.32
C ARG A 118 -4.73 -23.07 2.30
N VAL A 119 -3.94 -22.33 3.04
CA VAL A 119 -4.04 -20.86 3.15
C VAL A 119 -2.79 -20.22 2.62
N ARG A 120 -2.96 -19.29 1.70
CA ARG A 120 -1.96 -18.34 1.22
C ARG A 120 -2.42 -16.93 1.54
N GLY A 121 -1.52 -15.99 1.73
CA GLY A 121 -1.93 -14.62 1.95
C GLY A 121 -0.80 -13.63 2.01
N ILE A 122 -1.14 -12.34 1.84
CA ILE A 122 -0.19 -11.24 1.75
C ILE A 122 0.09 -10.67 3.13
N MET A 123 1.36 -10.46 3.40
CA MET A 123 1.89 -9.73 4.56
C MET A 123 2.38 -8.36 4.11
N TYR A 124 1.65 -7.31 4.48
CA TYR A 124 2.00 -5.93 4.16
C TYR A 124 3.01 -5.34 5.14
N LYS A 125 2.81 -5.59 6.43
CA LYS A 125 3.64 -5.00 7.49
C LYS A 125 4.72 -5.96 7.93
N ILE A 126 5.99 -5.54 7.86
CA ILE A 126 7.16 -6.34 8.17
C ILE A 126 7.70 -5.91 9.53
N TYR A 127 7.48 -6.72 10.57
CA TYR A 127 7.85 -6.35 11.93
C TYR A 127 9.37 -6.27 12.15
N LEU A 128 10.18 -6.92 11.29
CA LEU A 128 11.64 -6.89 11.39
C LEU A 128 12.20 -5.45 11.37
N TYR A 129 11.56 -4.54 10.66
CA TYR A 129 11.96 -3.13 10.63
C TYR A 129 11.66 -2.38 11.94
N ASP A 130 10.77 -2.91 12.77
CA ASP A 130 10.37 -2.29 14.04
C ASP A 130 10.93 -3.01 15.28
N GLU A 131 11.69 -4.09 15.13
CA GLU A 131 12.16 -4.92 16.27
C GLU A 131 12.83 -4.08 17.37
N HIS A 132 13.66 -3.11 17.00
CA HIS A 132 14.35 -2.22 17.92
C HIS A 132 13.45 -1.24 18.68
N ARG A 133 12.24 -1.01 18.16
CA ARG A 133 11.21 -0.14 18.78
C ARG A 133 10.19 -0.93 19.58
N MET A 134 10.20 -2.27 19.49
CA MET A 134 9.28 -3.13 20.20
C MET A 134 9.78 -3.49 21.60
N GLY A 135 8.90 -3.41 22.59
CA GLY A 135 9.18 -4.01 23.90
C GLY A 135 9.36 -5.52 23.79
N LYS A 136 10.19 -6.11 24.65
CA LYS A 136 10.56 -7.55 24.62
C LYS A 136 9.36 -8.50 24.57
N LEU A 137 8.32 -8.24 25.34
CA LEU A 137 7.10 -9.08 25.36
C LEU A 137 6.36 -9.02 24.03
N ARG A 138 6.23 -7.83 23.44
CA ARG A 138 5.58 -7.66 22.13
C ARG A 138 6.37 -8.35 21.02
N LEU A 139 7.69 -8.21 21.02
CA LEU A 139 8.56 -8.88 20.05
C LEU A 139 8.46 -10.40 20.19
N ALA A 140 8.47 -10.94 21.42
CA ALA A 140 8.29 -12.35 21.67
C ALA A 140 6.93 -12.86 21.17
N ALA A 141 5.86 -12.11 21.38
CA ALA A 141 4.52 -12.44 20.88
C ALA A 141 4.46 -12.46 19.34
N GLU A 142 5.08 -11.47 18.65
CA GLU A 142 5.17 -11.47 17.21
C GLU A 142 5.97 -12.66 16.68
N ARG A 143 7.14 -12.93 17.28
CA ARG A 143 7.97 -14.08 16.90
C ARG A 143 7.24 -15.41 17.09
N LEU A 144 6.51 -15.59 18.20
CA LEU A 144 5.70 -16.78 18.44
C LEU A 144 4.58 -16.90 17.39
N ARG A 145 3.88 -15.81 17.08
CA ARG A 145 2.81 -15.79 16.09
C ARG A 145 3.28 -16.24 14.71
N PHE A 146 4.43 -15.73 14.26
CA PHE A 146 5.03 -16.12 12.98
C PHE A 146 5.63 -17.51 13.01
N TRP A 147 6.21 -17.95 14.13
CA TRP A 147 6.68 -19.32 14.31
C TRP A 147 5.54 -20.32 14.19
N LEU A 148 4.39 -20.05 14.81
CA LEU A 148 3.18 -20.88 14.68
C LEU A 148 2.72 -20.96 13.21
N ALA A 149 2.70 -19.84 12.50
CA ALA A 149 2.35 -19.79 11.08
C ALA A 149 3.33 -20.61 10.23
N ALA A 150 4.63 -20.44 10.45
CA ALA A 150 5.67 -21.16 9.72
C ALA A 150 5.59 -22.69 9.93
N ARG A 151 5.21 -23.15 11.12
CA ARG A 151 5.07 -24.58 11.46
C ARG A 151 3.71 -25.17 11.07
N SER A 152 2.69 -24.35 10.85
CA SER A 152 1.35 -24.83 10.51
C SER A 152 1.29 -25.46 9.13
N ARG A 153 0.75 -26.68 9.02
CA ARG A 153 0.50 -27.32 7.70
C ARG A 153 -0.63 -26.64 6.91
N LYS A 154 -1.46 -25.83 7.57
CA LYS A 154 -2.54 -25.09 6.92
C LYS A 154 -2.03 -23.86 6.17
N ILE A 155 -0.99 -23.20 6.68
CA ILE A 155 -0.35 -22.08 5.99
C ILE A 155 0.62 -22.66 4.96
N GLU A 156 0.27 -22.49 3.69
CA GLU A 156 1.06 -22.95 2.55
C GLU A 156 2.10 -21.91 2.17
N GLN A 157 1.67 -20.64 2.04
CA GLN A 157 2.53 -19.55 1.60
C GLN A 157 2.20 -18.24 2.32
N ILE A 158 3.23 -17.46 2.65
CA ILE A 158 3.15 -16.10 3.18
C ILE A 158 3.89 -15.18 2.21
N PHE A 159 3.13 -14.36 1.51
CA PHE A 159 3.71 -13.40 0.56
C PHE A 159 4.15 -12.14 1.29
N VAL A 160 5.45 -11.87 1.27
CA VAL A 160 6.05 -10.65 1.84
C VAL A 160 6.08 -9.59 0.76
N LEU A 161 5.27 -8.55 0.93
CA LEU A 161 5.09 -7.53 -0.10
C LEU A 161 6.35 -6.68 -0.28
N ASN A 162 6.87 -6.67 -1.50
CA ASN A 162 7.98 -5.84 -2.00
C ASN A 162 9.31 -5.99 -1.24
N ASP A 163 9.53 -7.11 -0.51
CA ASP A 163 10.78 -7.32 0.23
C ASP A 163 11.28 -8.75 0.23
N GLU A 164 12.19 -9.03 -0.69
CA GLU A 164 12.85 -10.33 -0.83
C GLU A 164 13.78 -10.66 0.34
N ASP A 165 14.50 -9.65 0.88
CA ASP A 165 15.44 -9.89 1.97
C ASP A 165 14.72 -10.24 3.26
N SER A 166 13.59 -9.58 3.55
CA SER A 166 12.76 -9.97 4.69
C SER A 166 12.16 -11.37 4.51
N ALA A 167 11.75 -11.74 3.30
CA ALA A 167 11.27 -13.10 3.02
C ALA A 167 12.37 -14.15 3.30
N ARG A 168 13.60 -13.91 2.86
CA ARG A 168 14.77 -14.76 3.17
C ARG A 168 15.07 -14.81 4.66
N THR A 169 15.05 -13.66 5.33
CA THR A 169 15.28 -13.57 6.79
C THR A 169 14.25 -14.37 7.57
N PHE A 170 12.95 -14.24 7.23
CA PHE A 170 11.90 -15.04 7.85
C PHE A 170 12.08 -16.54 7.63
N ASN A 171 12.44 -16.95 6.41
CA ASN A 171 12.70 -18.37 6.11
C ASN A 171 13.85 -18.91 6.96
N THR A 172 14.93 -18.16 7.10
CA THR A 172 16.07 -18.53 7.96
C THR A 172 15.67 -18.55 9.43
N LEU A 173 15.03 -17.49 9.93
CA LEU A 173 14.64 -17.35 11.34
C LEU A 173 13.69 -18.45 11.81
N TYR A 174 12.77 -18.87 10.93
CA TYR A 174 11.76 -19.87 11.25
C TYR A 174 12.03 -21.26 10.67
N SER A 175 13.19 -21.49 10.03
CA SER A 175 13.58 -22.73 9.38
C SER A 175 12.47 -23.28 8.47
N THR A 176 12.05 -22.49 7.48
CA THR A 176 10.93 -22.78 6.57
C THR A 176 11.22 -22.24 5.16
N SER A 177 10.39 -22.60 4.19
CA SER A 177 10.40 -22.03 2.82
C SER A 177 9.10 -21.31 2.45
N LYS A 178 8.25 -21.00 3.44
CA LYS A 178 6.90 -20.48 3.20
C LYS A 178 6.84 -18.99 2.89
N PHE A 179 7.86 -18.23 3.27
CA PHE A 179 7.90 -16.80 2.99
C PHE A 179 8.46 -16.58 1.59
N ARG A 180 7.69 -15.94 0.75
CA ARG A 180 8.06 -15.62 -0.62
C ARG A 180 7.83 -14.14 -0.90
N SER A 181 8.80 -13.49 -1.54
CA SER A 181 8.61 -12.10 -1.95
C SER A 181 7.53 -12.00 -3.01
N LEU A 182 6.68 -11.00 -2.87
CA LEU A 182 5.64 -10.64 -3.84
C LEU A 182 5.88 -9.19 -4.28
N PRO A 183 5.99 -8.90 -5.57
CA PRO A 183 6.08 -7.52 -6.03
C PRO A 183 4.83 -6.73 -5.59
N ASP A 184 5.00 -5.43 -5.32
CA ASP A 184 3.89 -4.49 -5.16
C ASP A 184 3.62 -3.88 -6.54
N PRO A 185 2.54 -4.24 -7.26
CA PRO A 185 2.38 -3.87 -8.65
C PRO A 185 2.39 -2.35 -8.84
N VAL A 186 3.14 -1.90 -9.83
CA VAL A 186 3.03 -0.49 -10.26
C VAL A 186 1.63 -0.25 -10.85
N PRO A 187 1.05 0.94 -10.68
CA PRO A 187 -0.29 1.23 -11.18
C PRO A 187 -0.39 1.05 -12.69
N SER A 188 -1.54 0.59 -13.16
CA SER A 188 -1.87 0.58 -14.58
C SER A 188 -2.28 1.99 -14.99
N VAL A 189 -1.61 2.56 -15.99
CA VAL A 189 -1.85 3.92 -16.47
C VAL A 189 -2.16 3.92 -17.94
N ASP A 190 -3.26 4.57 -18.31
CA ASP A 190 -3.58 4.88 -19.70
C ASP A 190 -2.85 6.17 -20.10
N PHE A 191 -1.68 6.02 -20.66
CA PHE A 191 -0.85 7.15 -21.09
C PHE A 191 -1.50 8.04 -22.16
N SER A 192 -2.53 7.57 -22.86
CA SER A 192 -3.28 8.40 -23.83
C SER A 192 -4.09 9.51 -23.14
N LYS A 193 -4.40 9.36 -21.84
CA LYS A 193 -5.12 10.34 -21.01
C LYS A 193 -4.21 11.22 -20.19
N VAL A 194 -2.90 10.97 -20.21
CA VAL A 194 -1.93 11.71 -19.40
C VAL A 194 -1.56 13.01 -20.09
N LYS A 195 -1.71 14.11 -19.37
CA LYS A 195 -1.36 15.46 -19.84
C LYS A 195 -0.71 16.28 -18.74
N SER A 196 0.07 17.28 -19.13
CA SER A 196 0.58 18.26 -18.19
C SER A 196 -0.55 19.16 -17.68
N VAL A 197 -0.59 19.37 -16.37
CA VAL A 197 -1.53 20.30 -15.71
C VAL A 197 -0.82 21.52 -15.13
N ARG A 198 0.46 21.74 -15.48
CA ARG A 198 1.24 22.88 -14.94
C ARG A 198 0.59 24.21 -15.26
N GLU A 199 0.11 24.41 -16.50
CA GLU A 199 -0.57 25.62 -16.93
C GLU A 199 -1.90 25.82 -16.18
N GLU A 200 -2.71 24.75 -16.06
CA GLU A 200 -3.97 24.77 -15.29
C GLU A 200 -3.73 25.13 -13.82
N LEU A 201 -2.60 24.70 -13.27
CA LEU A 201 -2.16 25.02 -11.89
C LEU A 201 -1.43 26.39 -11.83
N GLY A 202 -1.25 27.07 -12.96
CA GLY A 202 -0.50 28.32 -13.05
C GLY A 202 0.95 28.18 -12.61
N VAL A 203 1.57 27.00 -12.78
CA VAL A 203 2.97 26.72 -12.42
C VAL A 203 3.83 26.99 -13.64
N SER A 204 4.73 27.95 -13.53
CA SER A 204 5.64 28.31 -14.61
C SER A 204 6.70 27.24 -14.87
N PRO A 205 7.35 27.22 -16.05
CA PRO A 205 8.40 26.25 -16.36
C PRO A 205 9.62 26.30 -15.44
N VAL A 206 9.87 27.43 -14.79
CA VAL A 206 11.03 27.62 -13.87
C VAL A 206 10.69 27.24 -12.43
N GLU A 207 9.40 27.17 -12.07
CA GLU A 207 9.00 26.76 -10.74
C GLU A 207 9.12 25.24 -10.57
N LYS A 208 9.68 24.78 -9.46
CA LYS A 208 9.78 23.38 -9.10
C LYS A 208 8.49 22.92 -8.43
N LEU A 209 7.83 21.91 -8.98
CA LEU A 209 6.54 21.41 -8.51
C LEU A 209 6.74 20.16 -7.64
N TYR A 210 6.43 20.29 -6.36
CA TYR A 210 6.45 19.20 -5.37
C TYR A 210 5.06 18.63 -5.16
N LEU A 211 4.92 17.32 -5.22
CA LEU A 211 3.64 16.63 -5.05
C LEU A 211 3.66 15.74 -3.81
N HIS A 212 2.67 15.93 -2.93
CA HIS A 212 2.35 15.02 -1.82
C HIS A 212 0.91 14.55 -1.98
N PHE A 213 0.67 13.23 -2.12
CA PHE A 213 -0.65 12.73 -2.48
C PHE A 213 -1.07 11.43 -1.79
N GLY A 214 -2.36 11.10 -1.95
CA GLY A 214 -3.05 9.98 -1.33
C GLY A 214 -3.80 10.40 -0.07
N GLY A 215 -4.09 9.50 0.85
CA GLY A 215 -4.68 9.89 2.14
C GLY A 215 -3.69 10.74 2.92
N LEU A 216 -4.02 12.02 3.15
CA LEU A 216 -3.15 12.98 3.83
C LEU A 216 -3.32 12.85 5.34
N ASP A 217 -2.34 12.30 6.02
CA ASP A 217 -2.39 12.07 7.47
C ASP A 217 -1.03 12.29 8.15
N GLY A 218 -1.04 12.27 9.50
CA GLY A 218 0.20 12.48 10.28
C GLY A 218 1.26 11.40 10.05
N ARG A 219 0.87 10.16 9.74
CA ARG A 219 1.83 9.07 9.48
C ARG A 219 2.62 9.30 8.18
N LYS A 220 2.03 10.06 7.26
CA LYS A 220 2.66 10.43 5.99
C LYS A 220 3.47 11.72 6.06
N GLY A 221 3.60 12.35 7.25
CA GLY A 221 4.36 13.57 7.44
C GLY A 221 3.75 14.79 6.74
N THR A 222 2.43 14.77 6.50
CA THR A 222 1.73 15.87 5.80
C THR A 222 1.93 17.22 6.52
N ILE A 223 1.84 17.23 7.84
CA ILE A 223 2.06 18.41 8.68
C ILE A 223 3.52 18.86 8.65
N ASP A 224 4.45 17.93 8.59
CA ASP A 224 5.89 18.26 8.62
C ASP A 224 6.35 18.97 7.34
N ILE A 225 5.71 18.67 6.20
CA ILE A 225 5.97 19.42 4.95
C ILE A 225 5.62 20.90 5.18
N LEU A 226 4.45 21.22 5.75
CA LEU A 226 4.06 22.59 6.02
C LEU A 226 5.01 23.26 7.03
N LYS A 227 5.38 22.56 8.11
CA LYS A 227 6.35 23.07 9.11
C LYS A 227 7.71 23.36 8.46
N SER A 228 8.17 22.51 7.55
CA SER A 228 9.43 22.71 6.82
C SER A 228 9.38 23.92 5.88
N ILE A 229 8.24 24.15 5.22
CA ILE A 229 8.00 25.34 4.40
C ILE A 229 8.02 26.61 5.27
N ILE A 230 7.33 26.60 6.41
CA ILE A 230 7.28 27.75 7.34
C ILE A 230 8.67 28.08 7.88
N ALA A 231 9.46 27.06 8.21
CA ALA A 231 10.82 27.20 8.72
C ALA A 231 11.85 27.67 7.68
N SER A 232 11.49 27.69 6.40
CA SER A 232 12.38 28.17 5.34
C SER A 232 12.67 29.66 5.44
N GLN A 233 13.85 30.08 4.97
CA GLN A 233 14.19 31.50 4.88
C GLN A 233 13.30 32.23 3.88
N ILE A 234 13.16 33.53 4.06
CA ILE A 234 12.36 34.36 3.15
C ILE A 234 12.95 34.31 1.77
N GLY A 235 12.12 34.01 0.75
CA GLY A 235 12.54 33.88 -0.65
C GLY A 235 13.24 32.58 -1.03
N GLU A 236 13.52 31.71 -0.07
CA GLU A 236 14.19 30.41 -0.30
C GLU A 236 13.39 29.50 -1.22
N LEU A 237 12.07 29.51 -1.10
CA LEU A 237 11.13 28.68 -1.86
C LEU A 237 10.28 29.48 -2.86
N LYS A 238 10.75 30.67 -3.29
CA LYS A 238 10.00 31.57 -4.22
C LYS A 238 9.67 30.92 -5.56
N ASP A 239 10.58 30.06 -6.06
CA ASP A 239 10.42 29.35 -7.34
C ASP A 239 9.95 27.90 -7.10
N SER A 240 9.15 27.68 -6.06
CA SER A 240 8.60 26.40 -5.69
C SER A 240 7.08 26.44 -5.58
N CYS A 241 6.43 25.34 -5.99
CA CYS A 241 5.00 25.13 -5.81
C CYS A 241 4.78 23.77 -5.13
N PHE A 242 3.96 23.74 -4.11
CA PHE A 242 3.63 22.51 -3.39
C PHE A 242 2.17 22.13 -3.62
N VAL A 243 1.93 20.88 -4.04
CA VAL A 243 0.59 20.35 -4.25
C VAL A 243 0.32 19.25 -3.23
N PHE A 244 -0.76 19.40 -2.46
CA PHE A 244 -1.32 18.40 -1.60
C PHE A 244 -2.59 17.84 -2.24
N ALA A 245 -2.60 16.56 -2.63
CA ALA A 245 -3.71 15.96 -3.36
C ALA A 245 -4.24 14.71 -2.65
N GLY A 246 -5.45 14.80 -2.11
CA GLY A 246 -6.12 13.71 -1.39
C GLY A 246 -6.86 14.20 -0.15
N ARG A 247 -7.69 13.33 0.42
CA ARG A 247 -8.47 13.69 1.62
C ARG A 247 -7.56 13.90 2.84
N ILE A 248 -7.72 15.04 3.49
CA ILE A 248 -7.06 15.37 4.74
C ILE A 248 -7.78 14.62 5.88
N ASN A 249 -7.01 13.88 6.66
CA ASN A 249 -7.54 13.15 7.81
C ASN A 249 -8.07 14.14 8.86
N LYS A 250 -9.27 13.88 9.37
CA LYS A 250 -9.92 14.75 10.39
C LYS A 250 -9.03 15.03 11.60
N ASN A 251 -8.16 14.10 11.97
CA ASN A 251 -7.29 14.25 13.14
C ASN A 251 -6.19 15.31 12.97
N ILE A 252 -5.87 15.70 11.73
CA ILE A 252 -4.85 16.72 11.44
C ILE A 252 -5.45 17.94 10.74
N SER A 253 -6.75 17.93 10.43
CA SER A 253 -7.38 18.94 9.58
C SER A 253 -7.22 20.35 10.13
N ASN A 254 -7.49 20.58 11.41
CA ASN A 254 -7.37 21.91 12.02
C ASN A 254 -5.90 22.39 11.96
N GLU A 255 -4.95 21.59 12.44
CA GLU A 255 -3.52 21.93 12.42
C GLU A 255 -3.04 22.17 10.98
N PHE A 256 -3.54 21.37 10.01
CA PHE A 256 -3.16 21.52 8.61
C PHE A 256 -3.58 22.89 8.05
N TYR A 257 -4.83 23.31 8.26
CA TYR A 257 -5.31 24.59 7.71
C TYR A 257 -4.73 25.81 8.44
N ASP A 258 -4.45 25.69 9.73
CA ASP A 258 -3.76 26.75 10.49
C ASP A 258 -2.33 26.96 9.94
N LEU A 259 -1.57 25.89 9.76
CA LEU A 259 -0.22 25.96 9.20
C LEU A 259 -0.23 26.35 7.71
N LEU A 260 -1.23 25.91 6.95
CA LEU A 260 -1.36 26.23 5.52
C LEU A 260 -1.44 27.75 5.30
N SER A 261 -2.18 28.47 6.16
CA SER A 261 -2.31 29.93 6.03
C SER A 261 -0.94 30.61 6.13
N VAL A 262 -0.11 30.19 7.07
CA VAL A 262 1.25 30.72 7.28
C VAL A 262 2.21 30.26 6.16
N ALA A 263 2.14 29.00 5.78
CA ALA A 263 3.02 28.45 4.72
C ALA A 263 2.80 29.12 3.35
N LYS A 264 1.57 29.54 3.04
CA LYS A 264 1.24 30.27 1.81
C LYS A 264 1.91 31.64 1.68
N GLU A 265 2.36 32.21 2.77
CA GLU A 265 3.15 33.46 2.76
C GLU A 265 4.58 33.23 2.26
N LYS A 266 5.08 31.99 2.29
CA LYS A 266 6.44 31.61 1.91
C LYS A 266 6.55 31.13 0.45
N THR A 267 5.52 30.47 -0.04
CA THR A 267 5.53 29.82 -1.36
C THR A 267 4.12 29.52 -1.85
N LYS A 268 4.01 29.16 -3.12
CA LYS A 268 2.75 28.73 -3.73
C LYS A 268 2.35 27.34 -3.23
N ILE A 269 1.15 27.23 -2.67
CA ILE A 269 0.61 25.96 -2.18
C ILE A 269 -0.80 25.74 -2.69
N MET A 270 -1.04 24.58 -3.29
CA MET A 270 -2.35 24.11 -3.73
C MET A 270 -2.80 22.89 -2.93
N VAL A 271 -4.09 22.85 -2.62
CA VAL A 271 -4.69 21.77 -1.84
C VAL A 271 -5.94 21.28 -2.54
N PHE A 272 -5.97 19.98 -2.81
CA PHE A 272 -7.12 19.24 -3.33
C PHE A 272 -7.61 18.27 -2.25
N ASP A 273 -8.34 18.79 -1.22
CA ASP A 273 -8.89 18.01 -0.11
C ASP A 273 -10.14 17.23 -0.54
N GLN A 274 -9.92 16.25 -1.40
CA GLN A 274 -10.98 15.39 -1.92
C GLN A 274 -10.42 14.03 -2.35
N PHE A 275 -11.30 13.10 -2.67
CA PHE A 275 -10.87 11.90 -3.40
C PHE A 275 -10.44 12.31 -4.81
N CYS A 276 -9.17 12.11 -5.11
CA CYS A 276 -8.62 12.40 -6.42
C CYS A 276 -8.80 11.17 -7.34
N SER A 277 -9.36 11.39 -8.53
CA SER A 277 -9.47 10.32 -9.53
C SER A 277 -8.08 9.87 -10.00
N TYR A 278 -7.98 8.67 -10.52
CA TYR A 278 -6.72 8.14 -11.03
C TYR A 278 -6.15 9.01 -12.15
N ASP A 279 -6.99 9.42 -13.12
CA ASP A 279 -6.57 10.31 -14.24
C ASP A 279 -5.98 11.62 -13.72
N PHE A 280 -6.59 12.21 -12.69
CA PHE A 280 -6.09 13.44 -12.08
C PHE A 280 -4.74 13.21 -11.37
N LEU A 281 -4.59 12.10 -10.65
CA LEU A 281 -3.32 11.74 -10.01
C LEU A 281 -2.23 11.45 -11.04
N TRP A 282 -2.55 10.82 -12.17
CA TRP A 282 -1.59 10.62 -13.26
C TRP A 282 -1.08 11.94 -13.81
N ASN A 283 -2.00 12.90 -14.05
CA ASN A 283 -1.65 14.22 -14.55
C ASN A 283 -0.77 14.99 -13.55
N LEU A 284 -1.06 14.90 -12.26
CA LEU A 284 -0.21 15.50 -11.22
C LEU A 284 1.16 14.83 -11.16
N CYS A 285 1.24 13.50 -11.18
CA CYS A 285 2.49 12.75 -11.20
C CYS A 285 3.31 13.06 -12.46
N TYR A 286 2.67 13.17 -13.63
CA TYR A 286 3.34 13.57 -14.86
C TYR A 286 3.90 14.98 -14.79
N SER A 287 3.16 15.92 -14.18
CA SER A 287 3.49 17.34 -14.14
C SER A 287 4.49 17.72 -13.05
N CYS A 288 4.59 16.97 -11.96
CA CYS A 288 5.49 17.30 -10.84
C CYS A 288 6.95 17.05 -11.20
N ASP A 289 7.84 17.69 -10.44
CA ASP A 289 9.29 17.48 -10.54
C ASP A 289 9.77 16.51 -9.45
N VAL A 290 9.11 16.51 -8.30
CA VAL A 290 9.48 15.67 -7.14
C VAL A 290 8.23 15.20 -6.41
N ILE A 291 8.24 13.97 -5.93
CA ILE A 291 7.20 13.42 -5.05
C ILE A 291 7.71 13.37 -3.62
N LEU A 292 6.94 13.95 -2.69
CA LEU A 292 7.28 14.00 -1.26
C LEU A 292 6.63 12.84 -0.50
N MET A 293 7.46 12.07 0.18
CA MET A 293 7.04 10.90 0.97
C MET A 293 7.67 10.92 2.38
N PRO A 294 7.49 11.94 3.22
CA PRO A 294 8.12 12.02 4.53
C PRO A 294 7.42 11.09 5.55
N TYR A 295 7.36 9.81 5.26
CA TYR A 295 6.57 8.84 5.99
C TYR A 295 7.25 8.37 7.27
N TYR A 296 6.50 8.38 8.37
CA TYR A 296 6.90 7.79 9.66
C TYR A 296 6.65 6.29 9.72
N LEU A 297 5.63 5.80 9.01
CA LEU A 297 5.34 4.37 8.94
C LEU A 297 6.07 3.77 7.74
N THR A 298 7.26 3.23 7.99
CA THR A 298 8.21 2.81 6.95
C THR A 298 8.37 1.30 6.80
N ASN A 299 7.66 0.50 7.60
CA ASN A 299 7.74 -0.95 7.64
C ASN A 299 6.78 -1.69 6.69
N LEU A 300 6.24 -0.98 5.73
CA LEU A 300 5.34 -1.51 4.68
C LEU A 300 5.64 -0.85 3.33
N SER A 301 5.23 -1.49 2.25
CA SER A 301 5.33 -0.94 0.90
C SER A 301 4.37 0.23 0.69
N SER A 302 4.64 1.05 -0.29
CA SER A 302 3.78 2.18 -0.67
C SER A 302 3.62 2.27 -2.18
N GLY A 303 2.38 2.21 -2.67
CA GLY A 303 2.06 2.40 -4.08
C GLY A 303 2.54 3.74 -4.66
N VAL A 304 2.80 4.75 -3.81
CA VAL A 304 3.37 6.04 -4.26
C VAL A 304 4.75 5.85 -4.91
N LEU A 305 5.56 4.87 -4.47
CA LEU A 305 6.82 4.51 -5.14
C LEU A 305 6.57 3.97 -6.55
N GLY A 306 5.48 3.23 -6.76
CA GLY A 306 5.07 2.75 -8.08
C GLY A 306 4.73 3.90 -9.03
N TYR A 307 3.94 4.89 -8.55
CA TYR A 307 3.67 6.09 -9.33
C TYR A 307 4.95 6.88 -9.65
N ALA A 308 5.80 7.09 -8.65
CA ALA A 308 7.06 7.81 -8.83
C ALA A 308 7.94 7.14 -9.90
N ALA A 309 8.10 5.83 -9.83
CA ALA A 309 8.89 5.08 -10.77
C ALA A 309 8.28 5.09 -12.19
N LEU A 310 6.95 4.91 -12.30
CA LEU A 310 6.27 4.85 -13.60
C LEU A 310 6.35 6.19 -14.36
N PHE A 311 6.29 7.32 -13.63
CA PHE A 311 6.41 8.66 -14.20
C PHE A 311 7.85 9.21 -14.18
N HIS A 312 8.85 8.38 -13.80
CA HIS A 312 10.25 8.77 -13.69
C HIS A 312 10.47 10.00 -12.79
N LYS A 313 9.70 10.08 -11.70
CA LYS A 313 9.80 11.21 -10.76
C LYS A 313 10.62 10.81 -9.54
N PRO A 314 11.64 11.60 -9.19
CA PRO A 314 12.39 11.37 -7.98
C PRO A 314 11.49 11.56 -6.74
N VAL A 315 11.77 10.77 -5.72
CA VAL A 315 11.12 10.90 -4.42
C VAL A 315 12.08 11.53 -3.40
N ILE A 316 11.52 12.25 -2.43
CA ILE A 316 12.19 12.60 -1.17
C ILE A 316 11.43 11.86 -0.07
N GLY A 317 12.09 10.91 0.59
CA GLY A 317 11.46 10.05 1.57
C GLY A 317 12.38 9.59 2.68
N PRO A 318 11.90 8.74 3.61
CA PRO A 318 12.66 8.31 4.78
C PRO A 318 13.86 7.46 4.39
N ASP A 319 14.93 7.55 5.19
CA ASP A 319 16.15 6.74 5.04
C ASP A 319 16.09 5.36 5.71
N ASN A 320 14.99 5.07 6.39
CA ASN A 320 14.82 3.86 7.18
C ASN A 320 13.62 3.00 6.72
N GLY A 321 13.55 1.79 7.28
CA GLY A 321 12.48 0.83 6.99
C GLY A 321 12.51 0.30 5.55
N LEU A 322 11.40 -0.27 5.10
CA LEU A 322 11.26 -0.79 3.75
C LEU A 322 11.28 0.34 2.71
N ILE A 323 10.63 1.47 2.99
CA ILE A 323 10.56 2.60 2.05
C ILE A 323 11.98 3.13 1.76
N GLY A 324 12.76 3.43 2.81
CA GLY A 324 14.15 3.89 2.64
C GLY A 324 15.03 2.89 1.90
N LYS A 325 14.87 1.60 2.23
CA LYS A 325 15.54 0.51 1.51
C LYS A 325 15.21 0.51 0.02
N LEU A 326 13.94 0.67 -0.35
CA LEU A 326 13.52 0.67 -1.76
C LEU A 326 14.02 1.91 -2.51
N ILE A 327 13.96 3.10 -1.89
CA ILE A 327 14.50 4.33 -2.48
C ILE A 327 15.98 4.15 -2.79
N ASN A 328 16.76 3.64 -1.84
CA ASN A 328 18.21 3.43 -2.01
C ASN A 328 18.52 2.30 -3.00
N LYS A 329 17.86 1.14 -2.90
CA LYS A 329 18.10 -0.03 -3.76
C LYS A 329 17.89 0.28 -5.24
N TYR A 330 16.85 1.04 -5.54
CA TYR A 330 16.49 1.36 -6.91
C TYR A 330 16.92 2.76 -7.35
N HIS A 331 17.56 3.54 -6.47
CA HIS A 331 17.95 4.93 -6.76
C HIS A 331 16.77 5.77 -7.23
N LEU A 332 15.64 5.72 -6.47
CA LEU A 332 14.40 6.41 -6.83
C LEU A 332 14.39 7.89 -6.42
N GLY A 333 15.44 8.39 -5.80
CA GLY A 333 15.53 9.76 -5.31
C GLY A 333 16.41 9.85 -4.06
N ILE A 334 15.97 10.65 -3.09
CA ILE A 334 16.69 10.95 -1.86
C ILE A 334 16.03 10.25 -0.68
N ALA A 335 16.80 9.42 0.02
CA ALA A 335 16.44 8.89 1.32
C ALA A 335 17.11 9.74 2.41
N THR A 336 16.32 10.36 3.28
CA THR A 336 16.77 11.28 4.33
C THR A 336 16.03 11.06 5.64
N SER A 337 16.54 11.58 6.73
CA SER A 337 15.85 11.54 8.02
C SER A 337 14.58 12.38 8.00
N ILE A 338 13.58 11.93 8.75
CA ILE A 338 12.28 12.60 8.88
C ILE A 338 12.19 13.19 10.29
N PRO A 339 11.67 14.44 10.45
CA PRO A 339 11.00 15.29 9.45
C PRO A 339 11.96 15.92 8.43
N LEU A 340 11.42 16.25 7.24
CA LEU A 340 12.15 17.01 6.22
C LEU A 340 12.47 18.43 6.72
N THR A 341 13.52 19.01 6.18
CA THR A 341 13.82 20.45 6.29
C THR A 341 13.73 21.13 4.93
N SER A 342 13.85 22.45 4.86
CA SER A 342 13.87 23.15 3.57
C SER A 342 15.08 22.80 2.69
N GLN A 343 16.13 22.23 3.28
CA GLN A 343 17.35 21.86 2.55
C GLN A 343 17.10 20.72 1.56
N GLU A 344 16.29 19.73 1.91
CA GLU A 344 15.94 18.62 1.02
C GLU A 344 15.22 19.10 -0.23
N PHE A 345 14.49 20.21 -0.18
CA PHE A 345 13.82 20.78 -1.35
C PHE A 345 14.79 21.39 -2.38
N LYS A 346 16.02 21.66 -2.00
CA LYS A 346 17.07 22.23 -2.89
C LYS A 346 17.89 21.17 -3.63
N VAL A 347 17.85 19.92 -3.18
CA VAL A 347 18.72 18.88 -3.72
C VAL A 347 18.30 18.56 -5.16
N GLN A 348 19.29 18.51 -6.06
CA GLN A 348 19.10 18.04 -7.43
C GLN A 348 18.95 16.50 -7.44
N THR A 349 17.96 16.04 -8.19
CA THR A 349 17.54 14.64 -8.21
C THR A 349 17.78 13.95 -9.56
N ASP A 350 18.85 14.32 -10.25
CA ASP A 350 19.03 14.16 -11.70
C ASP A 350 19.24 12.75 -12.27
N LYS A 351 19.19 11.65 -11.50
CA LYS A 351 19.58 10.33 -12.03
C LYS A 351 18.68 9.17 -11.58
N THR A 352 17.37 9.34 -11.70
CA THR A 352 16.42 8.27 -11.27
C THR A 352 15.90 7.38 -12.39
N ALA A 353 16.01 7.77 -13.68
CA ALA A 353 15.37 7.08 -14.79
C ALA A 353 15.67 5.56 -14.85
N ALA A 354 16.95 5.18 -14.89
CA ALA A 354 17.33 3.76 -14.92
C ALA A 354 16.91 2.98 -13.67
N GLY A 355 16.85 3.65 -12.52
CA GLY A 355 16.34 3.09 -11.28
C GLY A 355 14.84 2.88 -11.30
N CYS A 356 14.12 3.86 -11.82
CA CYS A 356 12.68 3.80 -12.03
C CYS A 356 12.28 2.65 -12.96
N GLU A 357 12.97 2.50 -14.09
CA GLU A 357 12.75 1.39 -15.02
C GLU A 357 12.96 0.02 -14.35
N ARG A 358 14.06 -0.14 -13.60
CA ARG A 358 14.30 -1.37 -12.83
C ARG A 358 13.21 -1.64 -11.81
N TYR A 359 12.72 -0.60 -11.11
CA TYR A 359 11.62 -0.74 -10.16
C TYR A 359 10.34 -1.20 -10.86
N VAL A 360 9.95 -0.56 -11.98
CA VAL A 360 8.78 -0.92 -12.79
C VAL A 360 8.88 -2.37 -13.29
N MET A 361 10.02 -2.76 -13.86
CA MET A 361 10.25 -4.13 -14.34
C MET A 361 10.17 -5.17 -13.21
N THR A 362 10.64 -4.83 -12.01
CA THR A 362 10.62 -5.74 -10.86
C THR A 362 9.23 -5.87 -10.26
N ASN A 363 8.46 -4.79 -10.28
CA ASN A 363 7.13 -4.69 -9.70
C ASN A 363 6.02 -4.67 -10.76
N SER A 364 6.21 -5.39 -11.86
CA SER A 364 5.18 -5.50 -12.89
C SER A 364 3.99 -6.33 -12.42
N LEU A 365 2.80 -6.02 -12.96
CA LEU A 365 1.57 -6.75 -12.66
C LEU A 365 1.68 -8.22 -13.09
N GLU A 366 2.37 -8.50 -14.20
CA GLU A 366 2.58 -9.86 -14.70
C GLU A 366 3.36 -10.72 -13.70
N LYS A 367 4.44 -10.15 -13.10
CA LYS A 367 5.20 -10.85 -12.05
C LYS A 367 4.36 -11.09 -10.80
N PHE A 368 3.56 -10.09 -10.40
CA PHE A 368 2.63 -10.26 -9.28
C PHE A 368 1.69 -11.44 -9.54
N LYS A 369 1.02 -11.46 -10.69
CA LYS A 369 0.07 -12.51 -11.09
C LYS A 369 0.72 -13.89 -11.12
N GLN A 370 1.89 -14.02 -11.74
CA GLN A 370 2.64 -15.28 -11.80
C GLN A 370 2.98 -15.83 -10.41
N ILE A 371 3.26 -14.97 -9.44
CA ILE A 371 3.67 -15.38 -8.10
C ILE A 371 2.47 -15.70 -7.21
N ILE A 372 1.41 -14.90 -7.27
CA ILE A 372 0.30 -15.00 -6.34
C ILE A 372 -0.57 -16.24 -6.57
N MET A 373 -0.66 -16.71 -7.79
CA MET A 373 -1.46 -17.88 -8.16
C MET A 373 -0.65 -19.19 -8.27
N SER A 374 0.69 -19.10 -8.33
CA SER A 374 1.60 -20.26 -8.49
C SER A 374 1.59 -21.25 -7.34
#